data_0d3199b2e5667e4001c9a944e222d17a
#
_entry.id   0d3199b2e5667e4001c9a944e222d17a
#
_cell.length_a   1.000
_cell.length_b   1.000
_cell.length_c   1.000
_cell.angle_alpha   90.00
_cell.angle_beta   90.00
_cell.angle_gamma   90.00
#
_symmetry.space_group_name_H-M   'P 1'
#
loop_
_entity.id
_entity.type
_entity.pdbx_description
1 polymer ?
#
loop_
_entity_poly.entity_id
_entity_poly.type
_entity_poly.pdbx_seq_one_letter_code
_entity_poly.pdbx_strand_id
1 'polypeptide(L)'
;MPIDFRDPANRRTYSDREADPSWRDAVLTLVDPAGAHVVDIGCGGGTYLRAWHDLGAATVTGVDSSEPILDAARESHGHLAGVSFRQGDAADSGLDAASADVVFERALIHHVPDLDAVAVEAARILRPGGVLLIQDRTPEDVAQTGSVDHPRGWLFELYPRLLDVENERRPTGDHLRAVLAAAGFEDVTTTPLWEVRRRHADREDYLAEIATRTGRSILHELADGELADLVDELRRRLPDGPLVEQDRWTLWRAVRRA
;
A
#
# COMPACT_ATOMS: atom_id res chain seq x y z
N MET A 1 13.96 -8.77 11.42
CA MET A 1 14.01 -7.28 11.52
C MET A 1 13.19 -6.69 10.39
N PRO A 2 12.41 -5.63 10.62
CA PRO A 2 11.71 -4.93 9.55
C PRO A 2 12.68 -4.52 8.43
N ILE A 3 12.18 -4.38 7.20
CA ILE A 3 13.00 -3.89 6.07
C ILE A 3 13.43 -2.46 6.38
N ASP A 4 14.74 -2.19 6.32
CA ASP A 4 15.25 -0.82 6.37
C ASP A 4 15.10 -0.18 4.98
N PHE A 5 14.11 0.70 4.84
CA PHE A 5 13.83 1.43 3.60
C PHE A 5 14.89 2.48 3.26
N ARG A 6 15.79 2.81 4.19
CA ARG A 6 16.92 3.75 3.97
C ARG A 6 18.16 3.05 3.42
N ASP A 7 18.20 1.71 3.47
CA ASP A 7 19.29 0.95 2.88
C ASP A 7 19.21 0.98 1.35
N PRO A 8 20.24 1.47 0.63
CA PRO A 8 20.29 1.48 -0.84
C PRO A 8 20.10 0.10 -1.48
N ALA A 9 20.41 -1.00 -0.77
CA ALA A 9 20.18 -2.36 -1.25
C ALA A 9 18.67 -2.65 -1.46
N ASN A 10 17.81 -1.97 -0.70
CA ASN A 10 16.35 -2.16 -0.74
C ASN A 10 15.63 -1.19 -1.70
N ARG A 11 16.36 -0.29 -2.39
CA ARG A 11 15.78 0.77 -3.23
C ARG A 11 14.84 0.28 -4.34
N ARG A 12 14.99 -0.94 -4.82
CA ARG A 12 14.18 -1.54 -5.90
C ARG A 12 13.16 -2.57 -5.42
N THR A 13 12.99 -2.78 -4.14
CA THR A 13 12.09 -3.82 -3.59
C THR A 13 10.66 -3.71 -4.10
N TYR A 14 10.23 -2.52 -4.54
CA TYR A 14 8.87 -2.24 -5.01
C TYR A 14 8.79 -1.60 -6.40
N SER A 15 9.93 -1.46 -7.13
CA SER A 15 9.98 -0.70 -8.39
C SER A 15 9.33 -1.41 -9.59
N ASP A 16 9.24 -2.74 -9.57
CA ASP A 16 8.82 -3.54 -10.73
C ASP A 16 7.33 -3.95 -10.66
N ARG A 17 6.53 -3.21 -9.89
CA ARG A 17 5.10 -3.47 -9.75
C ARG A 17 4.30 -2.55 -10.66
N GLU A 18 3.21 -3.08 -11.20
CA GLU A 18 2.18 -2.30 -11.87
C GLU A 18 0.92 -2.28 -11.00
N ALA A 19 0.16 -1.19 -11.06
CA ALA A 19 -1.15 -1.14 -10.43
C ALA A 19 -2.10 -2.07 -11.17
N ASP A 20 -2.76 -2.96 -10.43
CA ASP A 20 -3.69 -3.93 -11.02
C ASP A 20 -4.94 -3.22 -11.56
N PRO A 21 -5.55 -3.71 -12.66
CA PRO A 21 -6.80 -3.14 -13.17
C PRO A 21 -7.92 -3.04 -12.14
N SER A 22 -8.01 -3.97 -11.18
CA SER A 22 -9.00 -3.92 -10.10
C SER A 22 -8.85 -2.69 -9.21
N TRP A 23 -7.61 -2.23 -8.97
CA TRP A 23 -7.33 -0.99 -8.27
C TRP A 23 -7.87 0.22 -9.04
N ARG A 24 -7.57 0.29 -10.35
CA ARG A 24 -8.05 1.36 -11.22
C ARG A 24 -9.57 1.46 -11.20
N ASP A 25 -10.25 0.32 -11.39
CA ASP A 25 -11.71 0.27 -11.42
C ASP A 25 -12.30 0.71 -10.08
N ALA A 26 -11.73 0.27 -8.95
CA ALA A 26 -12.17 0.67 -7.62
C ALA A 26 -11.97 2.17 -7.38
N VAL A 27 -10.80 2.72 -7.71
CA VAL A 27 -10.48 4.14 -7.49
C VAL A 27 -11.38 5.06 -8.30
N LEU A 28 -11.70 4.71 -9.56
CA LEU A 28 -12.60 5.48 -10.42
C LEU A 28 -14.04 5.54 -9.90
N THR A 29 -14.44 4.63 -9.01
CA THR A 29 -15.74 4.73 -8.31
C THR A 29 -15.72 5.70 -7.13
N LEU A 30 -14.52 6.05 -6.63
CA LEU A 30 -14.32 6.83 -5.41
C LEU A 30 -13.94 8.29 -5.70
N VAL A 31 -13.23 8.54 -6.79
CA VAL A 31 -12.73 9.87 -7.17
C VAL A 31 -12.55 9.96 -8.68
N ASP A 32 -12.78 11.16 -9.25
CA ASP A 32 -12.42 11.48 -10.63
C ASP A 32 -11.01 12.13 -10.63
N PRO A 33 -9.97 11.45 -11.14
CA PRO A 33 -8.63 11.99 -11.20
C PRO A 33 -8.37 12.92 -12.40
N ALA A 34 -9.31 13.02 -13.35
CA ALA A 34 -9.09 13.79 -14.58
C ALA A 34 -8.85 15.27 -14.29
N GLY A 35 -7.65 15.75 -14.65
CA GLY A 35 -7.24 17.12 -14.41
C GLY A 35 -6.90 17.46 -12.95
N ALA A 36 -6.94 16.51 -12.03
CA ALA A 36 -6.65 16.70 -10.61
C ALA A 36 -5.14 16.83 -10.32
N HIS A 37 -4.81 17.52 -9.23
CA HIS A 37 -3.49 17.49 -8.60
C HIS A 37 -3.49 16.41 -7.53
N VAL A 38 -2.78 15.32 -7.80
CA VAL A 38 -2.68 14.16 -6.91
C VAL A 38 -1.36 14.17 -6.14
N VAL A 39 -1.40 13.88 -4.85
CA VAL A 39 -0.22 13.64 -4.00
C VAL A 39 -0.26 12.22 -3.49
N ASP A 40 0.81 11.44 -3.75
CA ASP A 40 1.00 10.07 -3.27
C ASP A 40 2.02 10.10 -2.12
N ILE A 41 1.55 9.97 -0.87
CA ILE A 41 2.39 9.99 0.33
C ILE A 41 2.83 8.55 0.64
N GLY A 42 4.15 8.36 0.81
CA GLY A 42 4.75 7.04 0.89
C GLY A 42 4.78 6.37 -0.48
N CYS A 43 5.10 7.13 -1.53
CA CYS A 43 4.99 6.67 -2.92
C CYS A 43 5.91 5.51 -3.28
N GLY A 44 6.92 5.21 -2.46
CA GLY A 44 7.86 4.13 -2.71
C GLY A 44 8.50 4.23 -4.10
N GLY A 45 8.56 3.12 -4.83
CA GLY A 45 9.12 3.05 -6.19
C GLY A 45 8.28 3.72 -7.29
N GLY A 46 7.16 4.37 -6.94
CA GLY A 46 6.37 5.18 -7.88
C GLY A 46 5.32 4.42 -8.68
N THR A 47 5.01 3.18 -8.35
CA THR A 47 3.99 2.36 -9.05
C THR A 47 2.67 3.11 -9.24
N TYR A 48 2.18 3.76 -8.18
CA TYR A 48 0.89 4.46 -8.22
C TYR A 48 0.99 5.87 -8.79
N LEU A 49 2.19 6.50 -8.81
CA LEU A 49 2.40 7.75 -9.57
C LEU A 49 2.10 7.53 -11.06
N ARG A 50 2.63 6.44 -11.62
CA ARG A 50 2.33 6.04 -12.99
C ARG A 50 0.83 5.80 -13.19
N ALA A 51 0.20 5.08 -12.26
CA ALA A 51 -1.21 4.76 -12.36
C ALA A 51 -2.11 6.01 -12.33
N TRP A 52 -1.84 6.97 -11.43
CA TRP A 52 -2.56 8.25 -11.38
C TRP A 52 -2.36 9.09 -12.64
N HIS A 53 -1.11 9.15 -13.15
CA HIS A 53 -0.81 9.81 -14.43
C HIS A 53 -1.63 9.20 -15.58
N ASP A 54 -1.67 7.87 -15.69
CA ASP A 54 -2.39 7.17 -16.74
C ASP A 54 -3.93 7.30 -16.61
N LEU A 55 -4.44 7.62 -15.42
CA LEU A 55 -5.83 7.98 -15.17
C LEU A 55 -6.17 9.43 -15.50
N GLY A 56 -5.20 10.24 -15.99
CA GLY A 56 -5.43 11.60 -16.47
C GLY A 56 -5.26 12.70 -15.41
N ALA A 57 -4.59 12.43 -14.28
CA ALA A 57 -4.20 13.48 -13.35
C ALA A 57 -3.36 14.56 -14.06
N ALA A 58 -3.63 15.83 -13.78
CA ALA A 58 -2.85 16.94 -14.37
C ALA A 58 -1.43 16.96 -13.82
N THR A 59 -1.28 16.70 -12.53
CA THR A 59 0.02 16.52 -11.88
C THR A 59 -0.05 15.42 -10.83
N VAL A 60 1.07 14.70 -10.66
CA VAL A 60 1.23 13.71 -9.59
C VAL A 60 2.54 13.99 -8.86
N THR A 61 2.45 14.23 -7.56
CA THR A 61 3.63 14.44 -6.70
C THR A 61 3.81 13.26 -5.77
N GLY A 62 4.91 12.53 -5.91
CA GLY A 62 5.29 11.48 -4.97
C GLY A 62 6.10 12.03 -3.82
N VAL A 63 5.69 11.68 -2.59
CA VAL A 63 6.41 12.01 -1.36
C VAL A 63 6.86 10.72 -0.70
N ASP A 64 8.14 10.63 -0.32
CA ASP A 64 8.68 9.52 0.47
C ASP A 64 9.81 10.03 1.37
N SER A 65 10.00 9.42 2.52
CA SER A 65 11.07 9.79 3.45
C SER A 65 12.44 9.26 3.03
N SER A 66 12.48 8.25 2.17
CA SER A 66 13.69 7.56 1.70
C SER A 66 14.19 8.12 0.37
N GLU A 67 15.26 8.91 0.41
CA GLU A 67 15.88 9.42 -0.82
C GLU A 67 16.35 8.31 -1.78
N PRO A 68 16.97 7.19 -1.32
CA PRO A 68 17.33 6.10 -2.23
C PRO A 68 16.15 5.48 -2.98
N ILE A 69 14.97 5.42 -2.35
CA ILE A 69 13.74 4.92 -2.99
C ILE A 69 13.22 5.96 -4.01
N LEU A 70 13.23 7.24 -3.65
CA LEU A 70 12.86 8.33 -4.57
C LEU A 70 13.77 8.39 -5.80
N ASP A 71 15.07 8.11 -5.64
CA ASP A 71 15.98 8.05 -6.78
C ASP A 71 15.59 6.93 -7.75
N ALA A 72 15.24 5.75 -7.25
CA ALA A 72 14.73 4.67 -8.08
C ALA A 72 13.39 5.03 -8.75
N ALA A 73 12.50 5.73 -8.03
CA ALA A 73 11.24 6.22 -8.59
C ALA A 73 11.47 7.27 -9.68
N ARG A 74 12.42 8.20 -9.50
CA ARG A 74 12.82 9.19 -10.53
C ARG A 74 13.42 8.52 -11.76
N GLU A 75 14.28 7.51 -11.58
CA GLU A 75 14.84 6.71 -12.70
C GLU A 75 13.72 6.07 -13.52
N SER A 76 12.68 5.55 -12.86
CA SER A 76 11.61 4.81 -13.53
C SER A 76 10.52 5.72 -14.12
N HIS A 77 10.16 6.81 -13.45
CA HIS A 77 8.96 7.60 -13.77
C HIS A 77 9.20 9.10 -13.99
N GLY A 78 10.44 9.60 -13.76
CA GLY A 78 10.76 11.02 -13.92
C GLY A 78 10.64 11.57 -15.35
N HIS A 79 10.48 10.68 -16.35
CA HIS A 79 10.23 11.06 -17.74
C HIS A 79 8.75 11.38 -18.01
N LEU A 80 7.83 11.08 -17.10
CA LEU A 80 6.40 11.32 -17.27
C LEU A 80 6.09 12.80 -17.04
N ALA A 81 5.38 13.41 -17.98
CA ALA A 81 4.99 14.82 -17.88
C ALA A 81 4.04 15.04 -16.69
N GLY A 82 4.29 16.06 -15.87
CA GLY A 82 3.47 16.35 -14.69
C GLY A 82 3.76 15.49 -13.46
N VAL A 83 4.70 14.54 -13.53
CA VAL A 83 5.14 13.75 -12.36
C VAL A 83 6.33 14.43 -11.70
N SER A 84 6.29 14.56 -10.38
CA SER A 84 7.34 15.15 -9.54
C SER A 84 7.57 14.35 -8.27
N PHE A 85 8.71 14.56 -7.63
CA PHE A 85 9.13 13.80 -6.44
C PHE A 85 9.65 14.74 -5.38
N ARG A 86 9.29 14.50 -4.13
CA ARG A 86 9.72 15.29 -2.98
C ARG A 86 10.11 14.36 -1.83
N GLN A 87 11.26 14.60 -1.23
CA GLN A 87 11.59 13.99 0.04
C GLN A 87 10.80 14.68 1.16
N GLY A 88 10.08 13.91 1.95
CA GLY A 88 9.27 14.39 3.08
C GLY A 88 8.76 13.24 3.92
N ASP A 89 8.39 13.54 5.15
CA ASP A 89 7.73 12.60 6.06
C ASP A 89 6.21 12.62 5.84
N ALA A 90 5.52 11.52 6.18
CA ALA A 90 4.07 11.45 6.05
C ALA A 90 3.34 12.49 6.94
N ALA A 91 3.94 12.85 8.08
CA ALA A 91 3.43 13.87 8.98
C ALA A 91 3.96 15.29 8.67
N ASP A 92 4.93 15.42 7.75
CA ASP A 92 5.51 16.69 7.29
C ASP A 92 6.02 16.53 5.85
N SER A 93 5.11 16.58 4.91
CA SER A 93 5.40 16.40 3.48
C SER A 93 6.23 17.53 2.88
N GLY A 94 6.28 18.67 3.55
CA GLY A 94 6.87 19.91 3.07
C GLY A 94 6.14 20.53 1.88
N LEU A 95 4.96 20.06 1.51
CA LEU A 95 4.11 20.64 0.46
C LEU A 95 3.32 21.84 0.97
N ASP A 96 2.90 22.71 0.07
CA ASP A 96 2.07 23.86 0.40
C ASP A 96 0.67 23.44 0.86
N ALA A 97 0.06 24.20 1.77
CA ALA A 97 -1.31 23.98 2.19
C ALA A 97 -2.27 24.17 1.00
N ALA A 98 -3.35 23.40 0.98
CA ALA A 98 -4.39 23.44 -0.04
C ALA A 98 -3.83 23.38 -1.48
N SER A 99 -2.82 22.53 -1.70
CA SER A 99 -2.15 22.32 -2.99
C SER A 99 -2.66 21.10 -3.76
N ALA A 100 -3.36 20.16 -3.11
CA ALA A 100 -3.82 18.91 -3.70
C ALA A 100 -5.34 18.82 -3.79
N ASP A 101 -5.84 18.18 -4.85
CA ASP A 101 -7.25 17.78 -4.99
C ASP A 101 -7.47 16.38 -4.41
N VAL A 102 -6.46 15.51 -4.54
CA VAL A 102 -6.46 14.14 -4.02
C VAL A 102 -5.16 13.87 -3.28
N VAL A 103 -5.24 13.31 -2.08
CA VAL A 103 -4.12 12.68 -1.37
C VAL A 103 -4.35 11.19 -1.35
N PHE A 104 -3.33 10.43 -1.74
CA PHE A 104 -3.33 8.98 -1.72
C PHE A 104 -2.25 8.46 -0.78
N GLU A 105 -2.62 7.49 0.06
CA GLU A 105 -1.73 6.80 1.00
C GLU A 105 -1.92 5.30 0.82
N ARG A 106 -0.88 4.58 0.43
CA ARG A 106 -1.00 3.13 0.25
C ARG A 106 0.04 2.36 1.01
N ALA A 107 -0.41 1.37 1.80
CA ALA A 107 0.45 0.53 2.63
C ALA A 107 1.40 1.37 3.52
N LEU A 108 0.92 2.50 4.00
CA LEU A 108 1.68 3.51 4.74
C LEU A 108 1.28 3.57 6.22
N ILE A 109 -0.03 3.62 6.50
CA ILE A 109 -0.53 3.96 7.86
C ILE A 109 -0.14 2.95 8.94
N HIS A 110 0.18 1.72 8.56
CA HIS A 110 0.68 0.70 9.49
C HIS A 110 2.20 0.82 9.78
N HIS A 111 2.88 1.77 9.15
CA HIS A 111 4.29 2.06 9.37
C HIS A 111 4.54 3.35 10.15
N VAL A 112 3.51 4.21 10.29
CA VAL A 112 3.66 5.50 10.93
C VAL A 112 3.44 5.42 12.43
N PRO A 113 4.27 6.09 13.25
CA PRO A 113 4.12 6.06 14.70
C PRO A 113 3.00 6.96 15.22
N ASP A 114 2.62 8.00 14.45
CA ASP A 114 1.63 9.01 14.80
C ASP A 114 0.63 9.20 13.64
N LEU A 115 -0.46 8.47 13.72
CA LEU A 115 -1.51 8.50 12.71
C LEU A 115 -2.31 9.81 12.73
N ASP A 116 -2.44 10.45 13.90
CA ASP A 116 -3.10 11.75 14.03
C ASP A 116 -2.33 12.83 13.26
N ALA A 117 -1.01 12.87 13.42
CA ALA A 117 -0.16 13.81 12.69
C ALA A 117 -0.22 13.62 11.17
N VAL A 118 -0.25 12.37 10.69
CA VAL A 118 -0.39 12.05 9.27
C VAL A 118 -1.75 12.52 8.73
N ALA A 119 -2.84 12.26 9.45
CA ALA A 119 -4.16 12.72 9.05
C ALA A 119 -4.29 14.26 9.02
N VAL A 120 -3.65 14.95 9.97
CA VAL A 120 -3.59 16.43 10.00
C VAL A 120 -2.80 16.96 8.81
N GLU A 121 -1.68 16.34 8.46
CA GLU A 121 -0.89 16.74 7.30
C GLU A 121 -1.65 16.52 5.98
N ALA A 122 -2.31 15.37 5.82
CA ALA A 122 -3.17 15.10 4.67
C ALA A 122 -4.29 16.16 4.54
N ALA A 123 -4.94 16.52 5.66
CA ALA A 123 -5.94 17.58 5.68
C ALA A 123 -5.34 18.96 5.32
N ARG A 124 -4.12 19.26 5.76
CA ARG A 124 -3.44 20.54 5.49
C ARG A 124 -3.16 20.72 4.00
N ILE A 125 -2.66 19.69 3.33
CA ILE A 125 -2.27 19.77 1.91
C ILE A 125 -3.47 19.65 0.95
N LEU A 126 -4.55 19.02 1.34
CA LEU A 126 -5.78 18.96 0.54
C LEU A 126 -6.44 20.35 0.48
N ARG A 127 -7.05 20.67 -0.64
CA ARG A 127 -8.01 21.79 -0.76
C ARG A 127 -9.29 21.48 0.02
N PRO A 128 -10.06 22.49 0.47
CA PRO A 128 -11.42 22.28 0.96
C PRO A 128 -12.26 21.49 -0.06
N GLY A 129 -12.91 20.41 0.38
CA GLY A 129 -13.61 19.47 -0.50
C GLY A 129 -12.72 18.45 -1.22
N GLY A 130 -11.42 18.53 -1.05
CA GLY A 130 -10.48 17.53 -1.59
C GLY A 130 -10.63 16.16 -0.92
N VAL A 131 -10.17 15.12 -1.59
CA VAL A 131 -10.38 13.72 -1.22
C VAL A 131 -9.09 13.08 -0.70
N LEU A 132 -9.17 12.47 0.47
CA LEU A 132 -8.17 11.53 0.96
C LEU A 132 -8.60 10.12 0.60
N LEU A 133 -7.72 9.37 -0.06
CA LEU A 133 -7.85 7.93 -0.28
C LEU A 133 -6.74 7.21 0.47
N ILE A 134 -7.10 6.30 1.38
CA ILE A 134 -6.16 5.42 2.07
C ILE A 134 -6.41 4.00 1.60
N GLN A 135 -5.38 3.30 1.16
CA GLN A 135 -5.43 1.87 0.89
C GLN A 135 -4.47 1.15 1.84
N ASP A 136 -5.03 0.50 2.83
CA ASP A 136 -4.25 -0.34 3.75
C ASP A 136 -5.08 -1.57 4.15
N ARG A 137 -4.47 -2.48 4.91
CA ARG A 137 -5.17 -3.65 5.44
C ARG A 137 -5.62 -3.39 6.86
N THR A 138 -6.84 -3.80 7.14
CA THR A 138 -7.35 -3.90 8.50
C THR A 138 -6.98 -5.25 9.12
N PRO A 139 -7.16 -5.44 10.43
CA PRO A 139 -7.12 -6.77 11.05
C PRO A 139 -8.00 -7.79 10.34
N GLU A 140 -9.19 -7.40 9.89
CA GLU A 140 -10.12 -8.26 9.16
C GLU A 140 -9.61 -8.64 7.76
N ASP A 141 -8.89 -7.74 7.08
CA ASP A 141 -8.28 -8.03 5.79
C ASP A 141 -7.13 -9.04 5.91
N VAL A 142 -6.36 -8.95 6.99
CA VAL A 142 -5.25 -9.88 7.25
C VAL A 142 -5.76 -11.26 7.65
N ALA A 143 -6.87 -11.32 8.39
CA ALA A 143 -7.47 -12.56 8.89
C ALA A 143 -8.29 -13.34 7.84
N GLN A 144 -8.23 -12.97 6.55
CA GLN A 144 -8.93 -13.71 5.51
C GLN A 144 -8.42 -15.14 5.39
N THR A 145 -9.36 -16.08 5.26
CA THR A 145 -9.05 -17.51 5.10
C THR A 145 -8.20 -17.78 3.86
N GLY A 146 -7.25 -18.70 3.99
CA GLY A 146 -6.38 -19.11 2.88
C GLY A 146 -7.15 -19.80 1.75
N SER A 147 -6.76 -19.50 0.52
CA SER A 147 -7.27 -20.12 -0.70
C SER A 147 -6.19 -20.15 -1.77
N VAL A 148 -6.46 -20.77 -2.91
CA VAL A 148 -5.54 -20.79 -4.05
C VAL A 148 -5.23 -19.36 -4.53
N ASP A 149 -6.23 -18.50 -4.55
CA ASP A 149 -6.07 -17.11 -4.96
C ASP A 149 -5.55 -16.21 -3.82
N HIS A 150 -5.67 -16.66 -2.56
CA HIS A 150 -5.16 -15.96 -1.38
C HIS A 150 -4.30 -16.87 -0.51
N PRO A 151 -3.12 -17.32 -1.00
CA PRO A 151 -2.29 -18.26 -0.24
C PRO A 151 -1.73 -17.68 1.07
N ARG A 152 -1.71 -16.35 1.19
CA ARG A 152 -1.27 -15.66 2.40
C ARG A 152 -2.11 -16.03 3.63
N GLY A 153 -3.40 -16.30 3.46
CA GLY A 153 -4.26 -16.72 4.58
C GLY A 153 -3.76 -18.00 5.24
N TRP A 154 -3.21 -18.95 4.48
CA TRP A 154 -2.65 -20.18 5.04
C TRP A 154 -1.42 -19.94 5.93
N LEU A 155 -0.63 -18.89 5.72
CA LEU A 155 0.44 -18.50 6.62
C LEU A 155 -0.09 -18.25 8.04
N PHE A 156 -1.19 -17.52 8.15
CA PHE A 156 -1.80 -17.18 9.43
C PHE A 156 -2.57 -18.34 10.05
N GLU A 157 -3.11 -19.25 9.23
CA GLU A 157 -3.70 -20.51 9.72
C GLU A 157 -2.63 -21.42 10.36
N LEU A 158 -1.45 -21.51 9.74
CA LEU A 158 -0.33 -22.34 10.24
C LEU A 158 0.39 -21.69 11.42
N TYR A 159 0.52 -20.38 11.39
CA TYR A 159 1.25 -19.60 12.41
C TYR A 159 0.39 -18.46 12.95
N PRO A 160 -0.66 -18.77 13.78
CA PRO A 160 -1.60 -17.75 14.28
C PRO A 160 -0.94 -16.58 15.01
N ARG A 161 0.21 -16.79 15.65
CA ARG A 161 0.98 -15.72 16.31
C ARG A 161 1.36 -14.57 15.37
N LEU A 162 1.44 -14.83 14.07
CA LEU A 162 1.75 -13.79 13.08
C LEU A 162 0.57 -12.83 12.85
N LEU A 163 -0.68 -13.25 13.17
CA LEU A 163 -1.81 -12.33 13.20
C LEU A 163 -1.64 -11.28 14.28
N ASP A 164 -1.12 -11.65 15.45
CA ASP A 164 -0.88 -10.69 16.54
C ASP A 164 0.12 -9.64 16.09
N VAL A 165 1.23 -10.05 15.44
CA VAL A 165 2.24 -9.13 14.88
C VAL A 165 1.63 -8.18 13.83
N GLU A 166 0.76 -8.69 12.95
CA GLU A 166 0.09 -7.86 11.95
C GLU A 166 -0.94 -6.93 12.58
N ASN A 167 -1.68 -7.37 13.59
CA ASN A 167 -2.73 -6.59 14.25
C ASN A 167 -2.16 -5.46 15.12
N GLU A 168 -1.02 -5.68 15.80
CA GLU A 168 -0.37 -4.68 16.65
C GLU A 168 -0.03 -3.39 15.89
N ARG A 169 0.26 -3.49 14.60
CA ARG A 169 0.66 -2.34 13.77
C ARG A 169 -0.45 -1.77 12.91
N ARG A 170 -1.65 -2.40 12.90
CA ARG A 170 -2.74 -1.97 12.02
C ARG A 170 -3.84 -1.28 12.82
N PRO A 171 -4.24 -0.06 12.45
CA PRO A 171 -5.39 0.56 13.06
C PRO A 171 -6.66 -0.21 12.70
N THR A 172 -7.57 -0.33 13.66
CA THR A 172 -8.94 -0.77 13.37
C THR A 172 -9.68 0.28 12.53
N GLY A 173 -10.69 -0.16 11.77
CA GLY A 173 -11.50 0.78 10.97
C GLY A 173 -12.16 1.88 11.81
N ASP A 174 -12.60 1.56 13.03
CA ASP A 174 -13.21 2.54 13.94
C ASP A 174 -12.19 3.56 14.47
N HIS A 175 -10.98 3.09 14.80
CA HIS A 175 -9.91 3.99 15.21
C HIS A 175 -9.54 4.96 14.07
N LEU A 176 -9.34 4.46 12.85
CA LEU A 176 -9.04 5.32 11.70
C LEU A 176 -10.15 6.33 11.41
N ARG A 177 -11.45 5.93 11.52
CA ARG A 177 -12.56 6.87 11.38
C ARG A 177 -12.51 8.00 12.41
N ALA A 178 -12.20 7.67 13.66
CA ALA A 178 -12.08 8.66 14.73
C ALA A 178 -10.95 9.66 14.47
N VAL A 179 -9.78 9.17 14.06
CA VAL A 179 -8.61 9.98 13.67
C VAL A 179 -8.95 10.92 12.52
N LEU A 180 -9.54 10.41 11.46
CA LEU A 180 -9.94 11.21 10.30
C LEU A 180 -10.96 12.29 10.66
N ALA A 181 -11.97 11.95 11.47
CA ALA A 181 -12.96 12.93 11.93
C ALA A 181 -12.32 14.05 12.77
N ALA A 182 -11.36 13.72 13.64
CA ALA A 182 -10.62 14.68 14.46
C ALA A 182 -9.73 15.60 13.59
N ALA A 183 -9.14 15.07 12.51
CA ALA A 183 -8.33 15.83 11.55
C ALA A 183 -9.16 16.72 10.59
N GLY A 184 -10.49 16.71 10.69
CA GLY A 184 -11.36 17.57 9.87
C GLY A 184 -11.88 16.93 8.60
N PHE A 185 -11.88 15.61 8.52
CA PHE A 185 -12.53 14.88 7.44
C PHE A 185 -14.00 14.55 7.75
N GLU A 186 -14.79 14.40 6.69
CA GLU A 186 -16.19 13.96 6.73
C GLU A 186 -16.44 12.95 5.61
N ASP A 187 -17.65 12.39 5.53
CA ASP A 187 -18.05 11.40 4.50
C ASP A 187 -17.09 10.21 4.41
N VAL A 188 -16.63 9.70 5.55
CA VAL A 188 -15.70 8.57 5.60
C VAL A 188 -16.40 7.28 5.21
N THR A 189 -16.09 6.77 4.04
CA THR A 189 -16.61 5.51 3.49
C THR A 189 -15.50 4.48 3.33
N THR A 190 -15.87 3.20 3.25
CA THR A 190 -14.93 2.09 3.04
C THR A 190 -15.41 1.18 1.92
N THR A 191 -14.46 0.73 1.11
CA THR A 191 -14.68 -0.23 0.03
C THR A 191 -13.65 -1.34 0.12
N PRO A 192 -14.04 -2.62 0.24
CA PRO A 192 -13.11 -3.73 0.18
C PRO A 192 -12.62 -3.94 -1.24
N LEU A 193 -11.33 -4.26 -1.37
CA LEU A 193 -10.69 -4.53 -2.66
C LEU A 193 -9.87 -5.82 -2.59
N TRP A 194 -10.15 -6.76 -3.48
CA TRP A 194 -9.24 -7.85 -3.80
C TRP A 194 -8.35 -7.38 -4.96
N GLU A 195 -7.07 -7.16 -4.66
CA GLU A 195 -6.09 -6.69 -5.64
C GLU A 195 -5.12 -7.81 -5.97
N VAL A 196 -4.88 -8.02 -7.26
CA VAL A 196 -3.85 -8.97 -7.69
C VAL A 196 -2.49 -8.43 -7.28
N ARG A 197 -1.83 -9.16 -6.40
CA ARG A 197 -0.49 -8.83 -5.95
C ARG A 197 0.54 -9.23 -7.00
N ARG A 198 0.41 -10.44 -7.54
CA ARG A 198 1.32 -10.99 -8.54
C ARG A 198 0.69 -12.17 -9.28
N ARG A 199 1.12 -12.35 -10.52
CA ARG A 199 0.87 -13.53 -11.33
C ARG A 199 2.16 -14.33 -11.40
N HIS A 200 2.09 -15.60 -10.99
CA HIS A 200 3.21 -16.53 -11.00
C HIS A 200 3.06 -17.49 -12.18
N ALA A 201 4.21 -17.82 -12.81
CA ALA A 201 4.22 -18.73 -13.94
C ALA A 201 3.70 -20.13 -13.56
N ASP A 202 4.05 -20.56 -12.36
CA ASP A 202 3.61 -21.82 -11.74
C ASP A 202 3.75 -21.78 -10.21
N ARG A 203 3.41 -22.89 -9.57
CA ARG A 203 3.56 -23.06 -8.11
C ARG A 203 5.00 -22.85 -7.64
N GLU A 204 5.99 -23.38 -8.35
CA GLU A 204 7.39 -23.33 -7.92
C GLU A 204 7.96 -21.90 -7.98
N ASP A 205 7.52 -21.07 -8.95
CA ASP A 205 7.82 -19.63 -8.97
C ASP A 205 7.29 -18.92 -7.72
N TYR A 206 6.05 -19.21 -7.31
CA TYR A 206 5.49 -18.67 -6.07
C TYR A 206 6.29 -19.15 -4.83
N LEU A 207 6.56 -20.46 -4.73
CA LEU A 207 7.27 -21.03 -3.58
C LEU A 207 8.71 -20.52 -3.46
N ALA A 208 9.39 -20.26 -4.58
CA ALA A 208 10.72 -19.65 -4.58
C ALA A 208 10.69 -18.23 -3.99
N GLU A 209 9.66 -17.43 -4.29
CA GLU A 209 9.47 -16.10 -3.68
C GLU A 209 9.24 -16.20 -2.17
N ILE A 210 8.43 -17.17 -1.71
CA ILE A 210 8.19 -17.40 -0.27
C ILE A 210 9.51 -17.80 0.42
N ALA A 211 10.23 -18.77 -0.14
CA ALA A 211 11.48 -19.28 0.43
C ALA A 211 12.58 -18.21 0.60
N THR A 212 12.57 -17.20 -0.27
CA THR A 212 13.52 -16.06 -0.18
C THR A 212 12.99 -14.91 0.68
N ARG A 213 11.81 -15.01 1.28
CA ARG A 213 11.12 -13.95 2.06
C ARG A 213 10.88 -12.66 1.27
N THR A 214 10.99 -12.71 -0.05
CA THR A 214 10.94 -11.52 -0.91
C THR A 214 9.58 -10.84 -0.85
N GLY A 215 9.59 -9.53 -0.60
CA GLY A 215 8.42 -8.65 -0.66
C GLY A 215 7.34 -8.90 0.40
N ARG A 216 7.66 -9.66 1.49
CA ARG A 216 6.74 -9.94 2.61
C ARG A 216 7.51 -9.86 3.93
N SER A 217 7.47 -8.70 4.59
CA SER A 217 8.16 -8.47 5.87
C SER A 217 7.78 -9.48 6.95
N ILE A 218 6.54 -9.94 6.97
CA ILE A 218 6.03 -10.90 7.97
C ILE A 218 6.75 -12.25 7.91
N LEU A 219 7.31 -12.66 6.77
CA LEU A 219 8.05 -13.91 6.66
C LEU A 219 9.39 -13.89 7.43
N HIS A 220 9.89 -12.70 7.77
CA HIS A 220 11.10 -12.56 8.60
C HIS A 220 10.85 -12.90 10.07
N GLU A 221 9.58 -13.02 10.50
CA GLU A 221 9.19 -13.48 11.83
C GLU A 221 9.20 -15.02 11.95
N LEU A 222 9.39 -15.75 10.85
CA LEU A 222 9.54 -17.22 10.84
C LEU A 222 11.00 -17.60 10.98
N ALA A 223 11.26 -18.62 11.81
CA ALA A 223 12.54 -19.33 11.78
C ALA A 223 12.71 -20.09 10.46
N ASP A 224 13.94 -20.44 10.08
CA ASP A 224 14.20 -21.13 8.80
C ASP A 224 13.46 -22.47 8.69
N GLY A 225 13.35 -23.23 9.79
CA GLY A 225 12.58 -24.48 9.83
C GLY A 225 11.08 -24.23 9.59
N GLU A 226 10.49 -23.22 10.24
CA GLU A 226 9.09 -22.86 10.05
C GLU A 226 8.81 -22.39 8.61
N LEU A 227 9.74 -21.66 8.01
CA LEU A 227 9.63 -21.24 6.62
C LEU A 227 9.66 -22.44 5.66
N ALA A 228 10.53 -23.43 5.91
CA ALA A 228 10.58 -24.64 5.13
C ALA A 228 9.28 -25.44 5.26
N ASP A 229 8.75 -25.59 6.47
CA ASP A 229 7.45 -26.24 6.71
C ASP A 229 6.30 -25.52 6.01
N LEU A 230 6.30 -24.19 6.01
CA LEU A 230 5.33 -23.37 5.26
C LEU A 230 5.41 -23.65 3.76
N VAL A 231 6.61 -23.65 3.17
CA VAL A 231 6.82 -23.94 1.74
C VAL A 231 6.30 -25.32 1.39
N ASP A 232 6.57 -26.33 2.22
CA ASP A 232 6.11 -27.69 2.00
C ASP A 232 4.59 -27.83 2.12
N GLU A 233 3.96 -27.10 3.05
CA GLU A 233 2.49 -27.08 3.18
C GLU A 233 1.84 -26.37 1.99
N LEU A 234 2.38 -25.24 1.56
CA LEU A 234 1.90 -24.52 0.39
C LEU A 234 2.03 -25.36 -0.88
N ARG A 235 3.13 -26.13 -1.04
CA ARG A 235 3.32 -27.07 -2.16
C ARG A 235 2.22 -28.14 -2.20
N ARG A 236 1.72 -28.57 -1.05
CA ARG A 236 0.64 -29.57 -0.97
C ARG A 236 -0.74 -28.98 -1.30
N ARG A 237 -0.97 -27.69 -0.98
CA ARG A 237 -2.28 -27.03 -1.14
C ARG A 237 -2.46 -26.40 -2.52
N LEU A 238 -1.37 -25.91 -3.11
CA LEU A 238 -1.42 -25.19 -4.38
C LEU A 238 -1.39 -26.15 -5.59
N PRO A 239 -2.12 -25.83 -6.68
CA PRO A 239 -2.04 -26.57 -7.94
C PRO A 239 -0.70 -26.33 -8.63
N ASP A 240 -0.32 -27.19 -9.58
CA ASP A 240 0.96 -27.09 -10.31
C ASP A 240 1.01 -25.95 -11.35
N GLY A 241 -0.13 -25.46 -11.82
CA GLY A 241 -0.23 -24.50 -12.91
C GLY A 241 0.01 -23.05 -12.49
N PRO A 242 -0.25 -22.08 -13.40
CA PRO A 242 -0.17 -20.66 -13.12
C PRO A 242 -1.02 -20.23 -11.92
N LEU A 243 -0.49 -19.32 -11.12
CA LEU A 243 -1.18 -18.80 -9.92
C LEU A 243 -1.41 -17.30 -10.04
N VAL A 244 -2.57 -16.85 -9.59
CA VAL A 244 -2.91 -15.45 -9.44
C VAL A 244 -3.03 -15.17 -7.95
N GLU A 245 -2.00 -14.54 -7.37
CA GLU A 245 -2.02 -14.18 -5.95
C GLU A 245 -2.77 -12.88 -5.75
N GLN A 246 -3.75 -12.87 -4.85
CA GLN A 246 -4.51 -11.70 -4.45
C GLN A 246 -4.35 -11.42 -2.96
N ASP A 247 -4.32 -10.14 -2.62
CA ASP A 247 -4.42 -9.66 -1.25
C ASP A 247 -5.71 -8.84 -1.08
N ARG A 248 -6.36 -8.99 0.08
CA ARG A 248 -7.48 -8.16 0.45
C ARG A 248 -6.98 -6.87 1.08
N TRP A 249 -7.59 -5.75 0.66
CA TRP A 249 -7.34 -4.40 1.12
C TRP A 249 -8.66 -3.71 1.48
N THR A 250 -8.60 -2.71 2.31
CA THR A 250 -9.66 -1.74 2.49
C THR A 250 -9.23 -0.40 1.92
N LEU A 251 -10.08 0.18 1.09
CA LEU A 251 -9.98 1.57 0.62
C LEU A 251 -10.87 2.43 1.50
N TRP A 252 -10.30 3.44 2.15
CA TRP A 252 -11.03 4.51 2.81
C TRP A 252 -11.06 5.73 1.92
N ARG A 253 -12.23 6.31 1.75
CA ARG A 253 -12.41 7.62 1.14
C ARG A 253 -12.94 8.58 2.20
N ALA A 254 -12.31 9.72 2.33
CA ALA A 254 -12.73 10.79 3.22
C ALA A 254 -12.65 12.13 2.50
N VAL A 255 -13.52 13.08 2.84
CA VAL A 255 -13.55 14.41 2.23
C VAL A 255 -13.10 15.43 3.25
N ARG A 256 -12.15 16.31 2.86
CA ARG A 256 -11.75 17.44 3.71
C ARG A 256 -12.90 18.43 3.86
N ARG A 257 -13.27 18.76 5.08
CA ARG A 257 -14.28 19.82 5.35
C ARG A 257 -13.88 21.16 4.71
N ALA A 258 -14.93 21.92 4.35
CA ALA A 258 -14.77 23.25 3.75
C ALA A 258 -14.15 24.28 4.73
#